data_3fd8108df6b10540df037951a274c91a
#
_entry.id   3fd8108df6b10540df037951a274c91a
#
_cell.length_a   1.000
_cell.length_b   1.000
_cell.length_c   1.000
_cell.angle_alpha   90.00
_cell.angle_beta   90.00
_cell.angle_gamma   90.00
#
_symmetry.space_group_name_H-M   'P 1'
#
loop_
_entity.id
_entity.type
_entity.pdbx_description
1 polymer ?
#
loop_
_entity_poly.entity_id
_entity_poly.type
_entity_poly.pdbx_seq_one_letter_code
_entity_poly.pdbx_strand_id
1 'polypeptide(L)'
;MSFFLKIFKLLPPESAHLISLSSLKLLYKLKLLKFFTKEDFKNNEYHFEGMIFKNQLGTAAGLDKNGDFIDALGELGFGFLEVGTTTPLPQDGNSKPRVFRNYNENLSLIHISEPTRLTS
;
A
#
# COMPACT_ATOMS: atom_id res chain seq x y z
N MET A 1 -13.90 -1.27 17.53
CA MET A 1 -12.68 -0.75 16.86
C MET A 1 -11.47 -1.26 17.62
N SER A 2 -10.57 -1.98 16.94
CA SER A 2 -9.43 -2.66 17.58
C SER A 2 -8.52 -1.67 18.33
N PHE A 3 -8.01 -2.07 19.50
CA PHE A 3 -7.05 -1.31 20.31
C PHE A 3 -5.83 -0.84 19.47
N PHE A 4 -5.35 -1.69 18.58
CA PHE A 4 -4.27 -1.39 17.65
C PHE A 4 -4.57 -0.17 16.75
N LEU A 5 -5.79 -0.06 16.23
CA LEU A 5 -6.19 1.09 15.40
C LEU A 5 -6.15 2.41 16.17
N LYS A 6 -6.44 2.37 17.49
CA LYS A 6 -6.34 3.57 18.34
C LYS A 6 -4.89 4.03 18.50
N ILE A 7 -3.96 3.09 18.70
CA ILE A 7 -2.52 3.41 18.81
C ILE A 7 -2.00 3.99 17.48
N PHE A 8 -2.36 3.38 16.34
CA PHE A 8 -1.96 3.90 15.04
C PHE A 8 -2.50 5.31 14.75
N LYS A 9 -3.65 5.67 15.30
CA LYS A 9 -4.20 7.03 15.17
C LYS A 9 -3.39 8.08 15.95
N LEU A 10 -2.67 7.70 16.99
CA LEU A 10 -1.81 8.60 17.78
C LEU A 10 -0.47 8.90 17.09
N LEU A 11 -0.04 8.03 16.17
CA LEU A 11 1.20 8.24 15.43
C LEU A 11 1.02 9.29 14.32
N PRO A 12 2.09 10.06 13.97
CA PRO A 12 2.09 10.88 12.78
C PRO A 12 1.72 10.03 11.55
N PRO A 13 0.88 10.54 10.64
CA PRO A 13 0.35 9.74 9.52
C PRO A 13 1.43 9.08 8.67
N GLU A 14 2.51 9.79 8.37
CA GLU A 14 3.64 9.30 7.57
C GLU A 14 4.38 8.15 8.28
N SER A 15 4.63 8.31 9.58
CA SER A 15 5.25 7.24 10.39
C SER A 15 4.36 6.00 10.50
N ALA A 16 3.07 6.19 10.70
CA ALA A 16 2.11 5.09 10.73
C ALA A 16 2.07 4.31 9.40
N HIS A 17 2.13 5.02 8.27
CA HIS A 17 2.21 4.42 6.94
C HIS A 17 3.46 3.54 6.79
N LEU A 18 4.64 4.10 7.07
CA LEU A 18 5.91 3.38 6.97
C LEU A 18 5.97 2.17 7.91
N ILE A 19 5.54 2.33 9.16
CA ILE A 19 5.52 1.24 10.15
C ILE A 19 4.58 0.13 9.69
N SER A 20 3.40 0.48 9.16
CA SER A 20 2.44 -0.52 8.67
C SER A 20 3.01 -1.35 7.53
N LEU A 21 3.57 -0.71 6.52
CA LEU A 21 4.15 -1.41 5.37
C LEU A 21 5.40 -2.21 5.74
N SER A 22 6.26 -1.66 6.58
CA SER A 22 7.47 -2.37 7.05
C SER A 22 7.11 -3.60 7.89
N SER A 23 6.09 -3.49 8.75
CA SER A 23 5.58 -4.61 9.53
C SER A 23 4.98 -5.68 8.63
N LEU A 24 4.22 -5.29 7.60
CA LEU A 24 3.68 -6.20 6.60
C LEU A 24 4.79 -6.97 5.87
N LYS A 25 5.83 -6.25 5.43
CA LYS A 25 7.01 -6.86 4.77
C LYS A 25 7.74 -7.83 5.70
N LEU A 26 7.86 -7.51 6.97
CA LEU A 26 8.45 -8.40 7.97
C LEU A 26 7.62 -9.68 8.15
N LEU A 27 6.30 -9.55 8.30
CA LEU A 27 5.38 -10.71 8.42
C LEU A 27 5.44 -11.60 7.17
N TYR A 28 5.54 -10.99 5.98
CA TYR A 28 5.74 -11.72 4.73
C TYR A 28 7.05 -12.52 4.74
N LYS A 29 8.18 -11.89 5.08
CA LYS A 29 9.48 -12.55 5.16
C LYS A 29 9.51 -13.70 6.16
N LEU A 30 8.81 -13.56 7.28
CA LEU A 30 8.67 -14.61 8.30
C LEU A 30 7.64 -15.68 7.90
N LYS A 31 7.01 -15.58 6.73
CA LYS A 31 5.94 -16.47 6.25
C LYS A 31 4.72 -16.54 7.19
N LEU A 32 4.58 -15.56 8.07
CA LEU A 32 3.46 -15.49 9.02
C LEU A 32 2.20 -14.91 8.39
N LEU A 33 2.33 -14.19 7.29
CA LEU A 33 1.20 -13.51 6.63
C LEU A 33 0.13 -14.51 6.20
N LYS A 34 0.51 -15.71 5.76
CA LYS A 34 -0.39 -16.80 5.35
C LYS A 34 -1.38 -17.23 6.45
N PHE A 35 -1.04 -17.04 7.72
CA PHE A 35 -1.96 -17.36 8.81
C PHE A 35 -3.06 -16.31 9.01
N PHE A 36 -2.86 -15.12 8.46
CA PHE A 36 -3.81 -14.00 8.57
C PHE A 36 -4.61 -13.79 7.29
N THR A 37 -4.10 -14.24 6.15
CA THR A 37 -4.79 -14.18 4.88
C THR A 37 -5.65 -15.44 4.74
N LYS A 38 -6.96 -15.27 4.87
CA LYS A 38 -7.90 -16.34 4.54
C LYS A 38 -7.99 -16.45 3.01
N GLU A 39 -8.01 -17.69 2.50
CA GLU A 39 -8.19 -17.98 1.07
C GLU A 39 -9.57 -17.57 0.52
N ASP A 40 -10.36 -16.81 1.28
CA ASP A 40 -11.75 -16.45 0.96
C ASP A 40 -11.89 -15.37 -0.12
N PHE A 41 -10.80 -14.91 -0.74
CA PHE A 41 -10.91 -14.17 -2.00
C PHE A 41 -11.18 -15.13 -3.15
N LYS A 42 -12.29 -15.89 -3.01
CA LYS A 42 -12.77 -16.83 -4.02
C LYS A 42 -12.93 -16.10 -5.35
N ASN A 43 -12.16 -16.55 -6.32
CA ASN A 43 -12.40 -16.63 -7.76
C ASN A 43 -13.52 -15.72 -8.31
N ASN A 44 -13.43 -14.43 -8.08
CA ASN A 44 -14.10 -13.42 -8.89
C ASN A 44 -13.08 -12.89 -9.90
N GLU A 45 -12.53 -13.81 -10.70
CA GLU A 45 -11.67 -13.43 -11.81
C GLU A 45 -12.35 -12.33 -12.63
N TYR A 46 -11.62 -11.28 -12.86
CA TYR A 46 -12.08 -10.14 -13.63
C TYR A 46 -11.25 -10.01 -14.90
N HIS A 47 -11.91 -10.03 -16.04
CA HIS A 47 -11.29 -9.89 -17.34
C HIS A 47 -11.46 -8.46 -17.83
N PHE A 48 -10.34 -7.79 -18.09
CA PHE A 48 -10.35 -6.43 -18.62
C PHE A 48 -9.20 -6.25 -19.63
N GLU A 49 -9.51 -5.75 -20.81
CA GLU A 49 -8.53 -5.45 -21.89
C GLU A 49 -7.55 -6.61 -22.18
N GLY A 50 -8.03 -7.86 -22.13
CA GLY A 50 -7.20 -9.05 -22.35
C GLY A 50 -6.35 -9.49 -21.14
N MET A 51 -6.43 -8.78 -20.03
CA MET A 51 -5.79 -9.15 -18.77
C MET A 51 -6.76 -9.88 -17.85
N ILE A 52 -6.22 -10.82 -17.06
CA ILE A 52 -6.99 -11.56 -16.07
C ILE A 52 -6.51 -11.16 -14.68
N PHE A 53 -7.41 -10.61 -13.88
CA PHE A 53 -7.18 -10.25 -12.50
C PHE A 53 -7.82 -11.24 -11.55
N LYS A 54 -7.17 -11.58 -10.45
CA LYS A 54 -7.70 -12.51 -9.44
C LYS A 54 -9.01 -12.02 -8.82
N ASN A 55 -9.19 -10.71 -8.72
CA ASN A 55 -10.41 -10.05 -8.25
C ASN A 55 -10.35 -8.56 -8.63
N GLN A 56 -11.43 -7.83 -8.34
CA GLN A 56 -11.59 -6.41 -8.67
C GLN A 56 -10.97 -5.45 -7.64
N LEU A 57 -10.40 -5.97 -6.54
CA LEU A 57 -9.81 -5.14 -5.50
C LEU A 57 -8.33 -4.90 -5.80
N GLY A 58 -7.94 -3.66 -5.91
CA GLY A 58 -6.54 -3.26 -6.11
C GLY A 58 -6.08 -2.21 -5.12
N THR A 59 -4.77 -1.99 -5.08
CA THR A 59 -4.19 -0.85 -4.36
C THR A 59 -4.17 0.36 -5.27
N ALA A 60 -4.36 1.55 -4.69
CA ALA A 60 -4.21 2.81 -5.40
C ALA A 60 -2.75 3.28 -5.39
N ALA A 61 -2.39 4.11 -6.38
CA ALA A 61 -1.10 4.80 -6.42
C ALA A 61 -0.81 5.56 -5.12
N GLY A 62 0.46 5.60 -4.74
CA GLY A 62 0.92 6.28 -3.53
C GLY A 62 0.97 5.40 -2.27
N LEU A 63 0.37 4.20 -2.28
CA LEU A 63 0.52 3.24 -1.17
C LEU A 63 1.95 2.67 -1.15
N ASP A 64 2.39 2.14 -2.27
CA ASP A 64 3.76 1.64 -2.47
C ASP A 64 4.39 2.37 -3.67
N LYS A 65 5.11 3.44 -3.39
CA LYS A 65 5.65 4.29 -4.44
C LYS A 65 6.80 3.66 -5.20
N ASN A 66 7.64 2.94 -4.49
CA ASN A 66 8.89 2.41 -5.00
C ASN A 66 8.79 0.96 -5.44
N GLY A 67 7.67 0.29 -5.19
CA GLY A 67 7.55 -1.15 -5.39
C GLY A 67 8.27 -1.99 -4.33
N ASP A 68 8.53 -1.42 -3.16
CA ASP A 68 9.26 -2.10 -2.08
C ASP A 68 8.45 -3.18 -1.37
N PHE A 69 7.12 -3.18 -1.55
CA PHE A 69 6.16 -3.99 -0.78
C PHE A 69 5.27 -4.87 -1.67
N ILE A 70 5.56 -4.98 -2.97
CA ILE A 70 4.74 -5.69 -3.96
C ILE A 70 4.39 -7.10 -3.50
N ASP A 71 5.40 -7.90 -3.11
CA ASP A 71 5.19 -9.29 -2.70
C ASP A 71 4.31 -9.38 -1.44
N ALA A 72 4.56 -8.52 -0.47
CA ALA A 72 3.82 -8.51 0.78
C ALA A 72 2.37 -8.06 0.59
N LEU A 73 2.13 -7.08 -0.27
CA LEU A 73 0.79 -6.62 -0.64
C LEU A 73 0.06 -7.67 -1.48
N GLY A 74 0.76 -8.32 -2.42
CA GLY A 74 0.21 -9.40 -3.23
C GLY A 74 -0.27 -10.59 -2.39
N GLU A 75 0.45 -10.93 -1.32
CA GLU A 75 0.06 -12.00 -0.39
C GLU A 75 -1.23 -11.66 0.40
N LEU A 76 -1.59 -10.38 0.53
CA LEU A 76 -2.87 -9.96 1.12
C LEU A 76 -4.09 -10.29 0.23
N GLY A 77 -3.87 -10.69 -1.02
CA GLY A 77 -4.92 -11.14 -1.94
C GLY A 77 -5.51 -10.04 -2.82
N PHE A 78 -4.84 -8.90 -2.99
CA PHE A 78 -5.25 -7.92 -4.01
C PHE A 78 -5.18 -8.52 -5.41
N GLY A 79 -6.14 -8.19 -6.24
CA GLY A 79 -6.20 -8.62 -7.65
C GLY A 79 -5.15 -7.93 -8.51
N PHE A 80 -4.81 -6.69 -8.18
CA PHE A 80 -3.76 -5.90 -8.84
C PHE A 80 -3.15 -4.88 -7.87
N LEU A 81 -1.97 -4.41 -8.21
CA LEU A 81 -1.24 -3.41 -7.43
C LEU A 81 -0.83 -2.26 -8.35
N GLU A 82 -1.10 -1.05 -7.92
CA GLU A 82 -0.62 0.16 -8.59
C GLU A 82 0.60 0.70 -7.82
N VAL A 83 1.72 0.81 -8.54
CA VAL A 83 3.00 1.29 -7.99
C VAL A 83 3.35 2.61 -8.67
N GLY A 84 3.87 3.53 -7.96
CA GLY A 84 4.35 4.78 -8.53
C GLY A 84 3.74 6.02 -7.88
N THR A 85 3.93 7.13 -8.52
CA THR A 85 4.29 7.46 -9.92
C THR A 85 5.78 7.24 -10.18
N THR A 86 6.12 6.77 -11.36
CA THR A 86 7.50 6.67 -11.84
C THR A 86 7.81 7.84 -12.78
N THR A 87 8.99 8.45 -12.65
CA THR A 87 9.44 9.52 -13.53
C THR A 87 10.81 9.23 -14.12
N PRO A 88 11.13 9.80 -15.29
CA PRO A 88 12.43 9.61 -15.93
C PRO A 88 13.61 10.10 -15.09
N LEU A 89 13.40 11.12 -14.27
CA LEU A 89 14.41 11.71 -13.40
C LEU A 89 13.92 11.65 -11.94
N PRO A 90 14.83 11.44 -10.96
CA PRO A 90 14.51 11.59 -9.57
C PRO A 90 13.99 12.99 -9.28
N GLN A 91 12.94 13.10 -8.49
CA GLN A 91 12.42 14.38 -8.01
C GLN A 91 12.34 14.33 -6.49
N ASP A 92 12.76 15.43 -5.88
CA ASP A 92 12.53 15.62 -4.45
C ASP A 92 11.02 15.76 -4.24
N GLY A 93 10.50 15.02 -3.27
CA GLY A 93 9.09 15.16 -2.93
C GLY A 93 8.81 16.47 -2.20
N ASN A 94 7.53 16.76 -1.97
CA ASN A 94 7.11 17.89 -1.18
C ASN A 94 7.75 17.88 0.22
N SER A 95 7.93 19.06 0.82
CA SER A 95 8.38 19.18 2.20
C SER A 95 7.43 18.46 3.17
N LYS A 96 7.98 17.87 4.22
CA LYS A 96 7.17 17.23 5.28
C LYS A 96 6.47 18.28 6.15
N PRO A 97 5.25 17.99 6.68
CA PRO A 97 4.48 16.75 6.55
C PRO A 97 3.77 16.63 5.19
N ARG A 98 3.70 15.39 4.66
CA ARG A 98 3.16 15.07 3.33
C ARG A 98 1.90 14.23 3.37
N VAL A 99 1.55 13.69 4.52
CA VAL A 99 0.36 12.87 4.74
C VAL A 99 -0.50 13.53 5.80
N PHE A 100 -1.75 13.81 5.45
CA PHE A 100 -2.72 14.46 6.33
C PHE A 100 -3.92 13.55 6.54
N ARG A 101 -4.42 13.45 7.78
CA ARG A 101 -5.65 12.73 8.11
C ARG A 101 -6.79 13.71 8.31
N ASN A 102 -7.89 13.45 7.61
CA ASN A 102 -9.18 14.07 7.93
C ASN A 102 -9.99 13.10 8.80
N TYR A 103 -10.04 13.37 10.09
CA TYR A 103 -10.72 12.50 11.07
C TYR A 103 -12.24 12.51 10.92
N ASN A 104 -12.82 13.60 10.42
CA ASN A 104 -14.26 13.74 10.28
C ASN A 104 -14.81 12.87 9.14
N GLU A 105 -14.03 12.70 8.09
CA GLU A 105 -14.43 11.97 6.88
C GLU A 105 -13.74 10.60 6.75
N ASN A 106 -12.91 10.22 7.71
CA ASN A 106 -12.07 9.01 7.65
C ASN A 106 -11.19 8.92 6.38
N LEU A 107 -10.73 10.06 5.90
CA LEU A 107 -9.88 10.18 4.73
C LEU A 107 -8.42 10.49 5.10
N SER A 108 -7.51 10.10 4.23
CA SER A 108 -6.12 10.53 4.25
C SER A 108 -5.78 11.20 2.93
N LEU A 109 -5.25 12.43 2.99
CA LEU A 109 -4.69 13.12 1.85
C LEU A 109 -3.19 12.86 1.81
N ILE A 110 -2.70 12.40 0.66
CA ILE A 110 -1.27 12.11 0.45
C ILE A 110 -0.76 13.09 -0.59
N HIS A 111 0.09 14.03 -0.16
CA HIS A 111 0.79 14.97 -1.03
C HIS A 111 2.24 14.53 -1.29
N ILE A 112 2.47 13.23 -1.35
CA ILE A 112 3.79 12.72 -1.65
C ILE A 112 3.92 12.63 -3.17
N SER A 113 4.38 13.65 -3.82
CA SER A 113 4.88 13.54 -5.19
C SER A 113 6.39 13.35 -5.13
N GLU A 114 6.82 12.14 -4.87
CA GLU A 114 8.17 11.67 -5.13
C GLU A 114 8.07 10.65 -6.25
N PRO A 115 8.34 11.03 -7.48
CA PRO A 115 8.49 10.06 -8.53
C PRO A 115 9.80 9.32 -8.35
N THR A 116 9.72 8.01 -8.25
CA THR A 116 10.89 7.15 -8.11
C THR A 116 11.44 6.81 -9.48
N ARG A 117 12.77 6.95 -9.61
CA ARG A 117 13.48 6.44 -10.78
C ARG A 117 13.51 4.91 -10.69
N LEU A 118 13.05 4.24 -11.74
CA LEU A 118 13.40 2.86 -11.96
C LEU A 118 14.91 2.81 -12.23
N THR A 119 15.68 2.33 -11.27
CA THR A 119 17.09 1.99 -11.52
C THR A 119 17.10 0.69 -12.30
N SER A 120 17.49 0.78 -13.56
CA SER A 120 17.85 -0.36 -14.40
C SER A 120 19.11 -1.04 -13.87
#